data_3dbeae02a25c1a328534ce318cbc1a0c
#
_entry.id   3dbeae02a25c1a328534ce318cbc1a0c
#
_cell.length_a   1.000
_cell.length_b   1.000
_cell.length_c   1.000
_cell.angle_alpha   90.00
_cell.angle_beta   90.00
_cell.angle_gamma   90.00
#
_symmetry.space_group_name_H-M   'P 1'
#
loop_
_entity.id
_entity.type
_entity.pdbx_description
1 polymer ?
#
loop_
_entity_poly.entity_id
_entity_poly.type
_entity_poly.pdbx_seq_one_letter_code
_entity_poly.pdbx_strand_id
1 'polypeptide(L)'
;MRIRGYEVLLAAHFTRQSQAFVVVVIALLLLPRLAAAQTATRNDPVDREFLNWARQDLHPIARVGPQAQLSDLEPLRRIIGNASVVSFGEGLHGGAEPLEFRNLLFRFLVEKMSFTAIAIESGITEGYGVNQYVLGGPGDLKTVVARGVHPAFNKLPQSAALVQWMREYNADPKHSRKIEFYGFIQPGSDGDSKITLAFEDALHYLDGVDSSAATTLRNRTKAILPMLILDRLLHAPNQYSQLSQPLRDQMTAAIADMISLFKIHEASYTAASSDRAYQLAYRSAVVAGQVDEYLRQVPIGWTPKAGPASLSGTVAVSDRAAADNVQWIKEQQGHDGKILVFAHRDHIATALTTIRIPENNAYGLPPAPMVLLPPMMGTYLQRRYGVQLVTIGNLLAQDTSNCKQKRLPAPSRSLEALLSTLDTPFFLLDLRTAPRGIASWLQHPHELYGIELPDTLNVGKAFDIVVFSRLVTPAVPCS
;
A
#
# COMPACT_ATOMS: atom_id res chain seq x y z
N MET A 1 60.41 11.16 46.50
CA MET A 1 61.50 10.16 46.52
C MET A 1 61.37 9.30 45.28
N ARG A 2 62.41 9.32 44.47
CA ARG A 2 62.56 8.61 43.18
C ARG A 2 62.54 7.09 43.39
N ILE A 3 62.08 6.32 42.33
CA ILE A 3 62.80 5.31 41.53
C ILE A 3 61.78 4.68 40.61
N ARG A 4 61.80 4.90 39.25
CA ARG A 4 62.46 4.19 38.14
C ARG A 4 62.35 2.65 38.33
N GLY A 5 61.80 1.89 37.42
CA GLY A 5 61.83 1.73 35.96
C GLY A 5 61.72 0.26 35.68
N TYR A 6 61.23 -0.19 34.59
CA TYR A 6 61.86 -0.81 33.41
C TYR A 6 60.82 -1.50 32.59
N GLU A 7 60.89 -1.18 31.33
CA GLU A 7 60.19 -1.80 30.19
C GLU A 7 60.60 -3.25 29.98
N VAL A 8 59.71 -4.09 29.51
CA VAL A 8 60.07 -5.14 28.54
C VAL A 8 58.99 -5.16 27.44
N LEU A 9 59.38 -4.62 26.30
CA LEU A 9 58.79 -4.89 24.99
C LEU A 9 58.98 -6.35 24.64
N LEU A 10 57.90 -7.05 24.31
CA LEU A 10 57.95 -8.22 23.42
C LEU A 10 56.96 -8.00 22.30
N ALA A 11 57.51 -7.56 21.20
CA ALA A 11 56.84 -7.47 19.90
C ALA A 11 56.57 -8.89 19.41
N ALA A 12 55.31 -9.22 19.25
CA ALA A 12 54.90 -10.32 18.40
C ALA A 12 54.38 -9.73 17.07
N HIS A 13 55.25 -9.62 16.12
CA HIS A 13 54.94 -9.50 14.71
C HIS A 13 54.22 -10.78 14.28
N PHE A 14 52.89 -10.79 14.29
CA PHE A 14 52.10 -11.74 13.48
C PHE A 14 51.59 -11.01 12.26
N THR A 15 52.14 -11.43 11.13
CA THR A 15 52.07 -10.80 9.85
C THR A 15 50.64 -10.73 9.31
N ARG A 16 50.22 -9.53 8.89
CA ARG A 16 49.01 -9.25 8.11
C ARG A 16 48.84 -10.04 6.79
N GLN A 17 49.79 -10.89 6.46
CA GLN A 17 49.76 -11.70 5.22
C GLN A 17 48.95 -13.00 5.35
N SER A 18 48.78 -13.58 6.54
CA SER A 18 48.04 -14.84 6.69
C SER A 18 46.51 -14.66 6.74
N GLN A 19 46.01 -13.49 7.12
CA GLN A 19 44.56 -13.22 7.07
C GLN A 19 44.05 -12.85 5.69
N ALA A 20 44.88 -12.23 4.85
CA ALA A 20 44.54 -11.94 3.45
C ALA A 20 44.43 -13.23 2.59
N PHE A 21 45.22 -14.26 2.90
CA PHE A 21 45.22 -15.51 2.15
C PHE A 21 43.99 -16.39 2.41
N VAL A 22 43.49 -16.40 3.66
CA VAL A 22 42.28 -17.15 4.03
C VAL A 22 41.00 -16.50 3.46
N VAL A 23 40.93 -15.15 3.43
CA VAL A 23 39.79 -14.42 2.86
C VAL A 23 39.77 -14.55 1.33
N VAL A 24 40.93 -14.56 0.67
CA VAL A 24 41.01 -14.74 -0.81
C VAL A 24 40.69 -16.16 -1.22
N VAL A 25 41.07 -17.19 -0.44
CA VAL A 25 40.74 -18.59 -0.75
C VAL A 25 39.25 -18.89 -0.52
N ILE A 26 38.61 -18.29 0.49
CA ILE A 26 37.17 -18.44 0.71
C ILE A 26 36.38 -17.66 -0.38
N ALA A 27 36.85 -16.48 -0.80
CA ALA A 27 36.24 -15.73 -1.90
C ALA A 27 36.38 -16.45 -3.25
N LEU A 28 37.53 -17.12 -3.52
CA LEU A 28 37.74 -17.89 -4.75
C LEU A 28 36.98 -19.22 -4.78
N LEU A 29 36.62 -19.79 -3.64
CA LEU A 29 35.78 -21.01 -3.58
C LEU A 29 34.27 -20.70 -3.61
N LEU A 30 33.86 -19.45 -3.35
CA LEU A 30 32.46 -19.00 -3.44
C LEU A 30 32.13 -18.40 -4.83
N LEU A 31 33.12 -17.87 -5.55
CA LEU A 31 32.93 -17.28 -6.89
C LEU A 31 32.35 -18.26 -7.93
N PRO A 32 32.74 -19.55 -8.00
CA PRO A 32 32.10 -20.47 -8.94
C PRO A 32 30.67 -20.85 -8.53
N ARG A 33 30.33 -20.83 -7.24
CA ARG A 33 28.96 -21.08 -6.79
C ARG A 33 28.01 -19.90 -7.01
N LEU A 34 28.49 -18.67 -6.92
CA LEU A 34 27.74 -17.47 -7.29
C LEU A 34 27.60 -17.34 -8.82
N ALA A 35 28.63 -17.69 -9.60
CA ALA A 35 28.55 -17.73 -11.05
C ALA A 35 27.67 -18.88 -11.57
N ALA A 36 27.65 -20.06 -10.89
CA ALA A 36 26.75 -21.16 -11.22
C ALA A 36 25.29 -20.85 -10.86
N ALA A 37 25.03 -20.00 -9.85
CA ALA A 37 23.69 -19.49 -9.56
C ALA A 37 23.20 -18.49 -10.64
N GLN A 38 24.10 -17.90 -11.43
CA GLN A 38 23.75 -16.96 -12.51
C GLN A 38 23.45 -17.61 -13.87
N THR A 39 23.65 -18.93 -14.03
CA THR A 39 23.42 -19.64 -15.28
C THR A 39 22.35 -20.73 -15.23
N ALA A 40 21.51 -20.77 -14.19
CA ALA A 40 20.35 -21.64 -14.18
C ALA A 40 19.41 -21.23 -15.32
N THR A 41 19.49 -21.98 -16.41
CA THR A 41 18.66 -21.84 -17.59
C THR A 41 17.20 -22.17 -17.23
N ARG A 42 16.26 -21.49 -17.86
CA ARG A 42 14.79 -21.65 -17.85
C ARG A 42 14.28 -23.07 -18.22
N ASN A 43 14.99 -24.11 -17.89
CA ASN A 43 14.63 -25.50 -18.14
C ASN A 43 14.43 -26.32 -16.87
N ASP A 44 14.14 -25.63 -15.75
CA ASP A 44 13.78 -26.34 -14.53
C ASP A 44 12.50 -27.16 -14.78
N PRO A 45 12.48 -28.45 -14.44
CA PRO A 45 11.29 -29.28 -14.56
C PRO A 45 10.07 -28.65 -13.87
N VAL A 46 10.24 -27.97 -12.73
CA VAL A 46 9.15 -27.34 -12.00
C VAL A 46 8.57 -26.15 -12.75
N ASP A 47 9.38 -25.37 -13.50
CA ASP A 47 8.88 -24.26 -14.32
C ASP A 47 7.96 -24.77 -15.43
N ARG A 48 8.30 -25.91 -16.04
CA ARG A 48 7.45 -26.56 -17.06
C ARG A 48 6.16 -27.12 -16.46
N GLU A 49 6.23 -27.74 -15.28
CA GLU A 49 5.04 -28.20 -14.57
C GLU A 49 4.12 -27.03 -14.21
N PHE A 50 4.68 -25.94 -13.69
CA PHE A 50 3.94 -24.72 -13.39
C PHE A 50 3.25 -24.16 -14.64
N LEU A 51 3.97 -24.00 -15.75
CA LEU A 51 3.39 -23.49 -17.00
C LEU A 51 2.32 -24.43 -17.57
N ASN A 52 2.49 -25.75 -17.46
CA ASN A 52 1.49 -26.70 -17.91
C ASN A 52 0.20 -26.60 -17.10
N TRP A 53 0.33 -26.52 -15.76
CA TRP A 53 -0.81 -26.29 -14.89
C TRP A 53 -1.46 -24.92 -15.17
N ALA A 54 -0.67 -23.84 -15.18
CA ALA A 54 -1.17 -22.48 -15.42
C ALA A 54 -1.95 -22.38 -16.75
N ARG A 55 -1.46 -23.04 -17.82
CA ARG A 55 -2.15 -23.04 -19.12
C ARG A 55 -3.52 -23.72 -19.08
N GLN A 56 -3.72 -24.69 -18.21
CA GLN A 56 -4.99 -25.41 -18.05
C GLN A 56 -5.97 -24.66 -17.13
N ASP A 57 -5.46 -23.98 -16.10
CA ASP A 57 -6.28 -23.36 -15.04
C ASP A 57 -6.47 -21.85 -15.20
N LEU A 58 -5.74 -21.17 -16.09
CA LEU A 58 -5.93 -19.76 -16.31
C LEU A 58 -7.31 -19.44 -16.88
N HIS A 59 -7.87 -18.31 -16.44
CA HIS A 59 -9.11 -17.75 -16.99
C HIS A 59 -8.78 -16.49 -17.79
N PRO A 60 -8.89 -16.52 -19.12
CA PRO A 60 -8.60 -15.35 -19.95
C PRO A 60 -9.57 -14.22 -19.67
N ILE A 61 -9.06 -13.00 -19.68
CA ILE A 61 -9.86 -11.78 -19.70
C ILE A 61 -9.66 -11.16 -21.07
N ALA A 62 -10.72 -11.10 -21.85
CA ALA A 62 -10.66 -10.65 -23.24
C ALA A 62 -10.29 -9.16 -23.34
N ARG A 63 -10.82 -8.34 -22.43
CA ARG A 63 -10.59 -6.89 -22.36
C ARG A 63 -10.74 -6.36 -20.95
N VAL A 64 -10.01 -5.30 -20.66
CA VAL A 64 -10.26 -4.38 -19.55
C VAL A 64 -10.70 -3.03 -20.09
N GLY A 65 -11.24 -2.16 -19.26
CA GLY A 65 -11.71 -0.84 -19.68
C GLY A 65 -13.21 -0.76 -19.97
N PRO A 66 -13.68 0.34 -20.58
CA PRO A 66 -15.12 0.67 -20.67
C PRO A 66 -15.97 -0.36 -21.43
N GLN A 67 -15.37 -1.09 -22.35
CA GLN A 67 -16.07 -2.10 -23.16
C GLN A 67 -15.93 -3.54 -22.64
N ALA A 68 -15.28 -3.70 -21.46
CA ALA A 68 -15.09 -5.00 -20.84
C ALA A 68 -16.42 -5.61 -20.38
N GLN A 69 -16.52 -6.94 -20.52
CA GLN A 69 -17.71 -7.67 -20.11
C GLN A 69 -17.53 -8.21 -18.69
N LEU A 70 -18.55 -8.02 -17.84
CA LEU A 70 -18.54 -8.60 -16.49
C LEU A 70 -18.50 -10.13 -16.50
N SER A 71 -18.98 -10.75 -17.58
CA SER A 71 -18.94 -12.21 -17.78
C SER A 71 -17.53 -12.79 -17.75
N ASP A 72 -16.51 -12.01 -18.14
CA ASP A 72 -15.11 -12.45 -18.09
C ASP A 72 -14.63 -12.69 -16.65
N LEU A 73 -15.29 -12.06 -15.67
CA LEU A 73 -15.01 -12.20 -14.26
C LEU A 73 -15.90 -13.24 -13.53
N GLU A 74 -16.82 -13.93 -14.23
CA GLU A 74 -17.70 -14.92 -13.60
C GLU A 74 -16.96 -16.02 -12.82
N PRO A 75 -15.77 -16.49 -13.23
CA PRO A 75 -14.97 -17.40 -12.40
C PRO A 75 -14.71 -16.88 -10.98
N LEU A 76 -14.54 -15.55 -10.82
CA LEU A 76 -14.30 -14.94 -9.51
C LEU A 76 -15.45 -15.12 -8.54
N ARG A 77 -16.69 -15.26 -8.99
CA ARG A 77 -17.84 -15.51 -8.11
C ARG A 77 -17.61 -16.76 -7.22
N ARG A 78 -17.16 -17.85 -7.83
CA ARG A 78 -16.85 -19.11 -7.11
C ARG A 78 -15.59 -18.97 -6.29
N ILE A 79 -14.56 -18.32 -6.83
CA ILE A 79 -13.24 -18.18 -6.21
C ILE A 79 -13.32 -17.30 -4.94
N ILE A 80 -14.04 -16.18 -5.01
CA ILE A 80 -14.25 -15.25 -3.89
C ILE A 80 -15.28 -15.83 -2.90
N GLY A 81 -16.33 -16.50 -3.39
CA GLY A 81 -17.34 -17.13 -2.56
C GLY A 81 -18.02 -16.13 -1.63
N ASN A 82 -17.96 -16.41 -0.32
CA ASN A 82 -18.60 -15.60 0.72
C ASN A 82 -17.63 -14.58 1.38
N ALA A 83 -16.44 -14.37 0.85
CA ALA A 83 -15.51 -13.39 1.39
C ALA A 83 -16.14 -11.99 1.46
N SER A 84 -15.91 -11.30 2.57
CA SER A 84 -16.43 -9.96 2.81
C SER A 84 -15.40 -8.85 2.53
N VAL A 85 -14.13 -9.22 2.37
CA VAL A 85 -13.04 -8.33 1.99
C VAL A 85 -12.31 -8.95 0.80
N VAL A 86 -12.24 -8.22 -0.30
CA VAL A 86 -11.37 -8.55 -1.43
C VAL A 86 -10.31 -7.47 -1.51
N SER A 87 -9.05 -7.81 -1.57
CA SER A 87 -7.98 -6.87 -1.85
C SER A 87 -7.42 -7.12 -3.25
N PHE A 88 -7.23 -6.03 -4.01
CA PHE A 88 -6.56 -6.04 -5.30
C PHE A 88 -5.36 -5.11 -5.25
N GLY A 89 -4.18 -5.66 -5.51
CA GLY A 89 -2.92 -4.92 -5.52
C GLY A 89 -2.35 -4.77 -6.93
N GLU A 90 -2.15 -3.52 -7.36
CA GLU A 90 -1.48 -3.24 -8.62
C GLU A 90 0.04 -3.41 -8.50
N GLY A 91 0.68 -3.82 -9.60
CA GLY A 91 2.13 -4.00 -9.65
C GLY A 91 2.90 -2.70 -9.91
N LEU A 92 2.21 -1.63 -10.27
CA LEU A 92 2.79 -0.29 -10.50
C LEU A 92 1.70 0.79 -10.49
N HIS A 93 2.07 1.99 -10.04
CA HIS A 93 1.19 3.15 -10.12
C HIS A 93 1.16 3.74 -11.55
N GLY A 94 -0.03 4.17 -11.98
CA GLY A 94 -0.20 4.90 -13.25
C GLY A 94 -0.32 4.05 -14.51
N GLY A 95 -0.39 2.73 -14.39
CA GLY A 95 -0.70 1.83 -15.49
C GLY A 95 -2.18 1.80 -15.84
N ALA A 96 -2.52 1.77 -17.12
CA ALA A 96 -3.92 1.75 -17.57
C ALA A 96 -4.62 0.45 -17.19
N GLU A 97 -4.05 -0.70 -17.55
CA GLU A 97 -4.69 -2.00 -17.41
C GLU A 97 -5.00 -2.38 -15.97
N PRO A 98 -4.12 -2.18 -14.97
CA PRO A 98 -4.46 -2.44 -13.57
C PRO A 98 -5.60 -1.57 -13.06
N LEU A 99 -5.65 -0.29 -13.45
CA LEU A 99 -6.70 0.63 -13.02
C LEU A 99 -8.04 0.34 -13.71
N GLU A 100 -8.03 -0.06 -14.96
CA GLU A 100 -9.21 -0.50 -15.70
C GLU A 100 -9.73 -1.83 -15.13
N PHE A 101 -8.84 -2.76 -14.79
CA PHE A 101 -9.21 -3.99 -14.11
C PHE A 101 -9.80 -3.72 -12.73
N ARG A 102 -9.24 -2.79 -11.93
CA ARG A 102 -9.83 -2.35 -10.65
C ARG A 102 -11.28 -1.91 -10.83
N ASN A 103 -11.53 -1.07 -11.83
CA ASN A 103 -12.88 -0.56 -12.10
C ASN A 103 -13.83 -1.68 -12.52
N LEU A 104 -13.39 -2.56 -13.41
CA LEU A 104 -14.14 -3.73 -13.86
C LEU A 104 -14.45 -4.69 -12.71
N LEU A 105 -13.44 -4.98 -11.87
CA LEU A 105 -13.57 -5.83 -10.69
C LEU A 105 -14.59 -5.23 -9.71
N PHE A 106 -14.49 -3.94 -9.40
CA PHE A 106 -15.40 -3.30 -8.45
C PHE A 106 -16.84 -3.33 -8.98
N ARG A 107 -17.06 -3.04 -10.28
CA ARG A 107 -18.39 -3.18 -10.90
C ARG A 107 -18.91 -4.60 -10.78
N PHE A 108 -18.10 -5.60 -11.08
CA PHE A 108 -18.48 -7.01 -10.92
C PHE A 108 -18.86 -7.36 -9.49
N LEU A 109 -18.03 -6.94 -8.51
CA LEU A 109 -18.29 -7.19 -7.10
C LEU A 109 -19.57 -6.53 -6.62
N VAL A 110 -19.87 -5.30 -7.05
CA VAL A 110 -21.11 -4.60 -6.71
C VAL A 110 -22.31 -5.29 -7.34
N GLU A 111 -22.30 -5.45 -8.67
CA GLU A 111 -23.48 -5.89 -9.44
C GLU A 111 -23.78 -7.40 -9.25
N LYS A 112 -22.76 -8.22 -8.99
CA LYS A 112 -22.89 -9.70 -8.95
C LYS A 112 -22.67 -10.29 -7.55
N MET A 113 -22.07 -9.57 -6.62
CA MET A 113 -21.67 -10.14 -5.31
C MET A 113 -22.03 -9.24 -4.12
N SER A 114 -22.82 -8.16 -4.36
CA SER A 114 -23.35 -7.26 -3.32
C SER A 114 -22.29 -6.55 -2.49
N PHE A 115 -21.15 -6.20 -3.09
CA PHE A 115 -20.17 -5.32 -2.47
C PHE A 115 -20.71 -3.90 -2.37
N THR A 116 -20.34 -3.20 -1.30
CA THR A 116 -20.96 -1.91 -0.93
C THR A 116 -19.98 -0.76 -0.83
N ALA A 117 -18.69 -1.04 -0.81
CA ALA A 117 -17.69 0.01 -0.79
C ALA A 117 -16.40 -0.39 -1.49
N ILE A 118 -15.69 0.63 -1.96
CA ILE A 118 -14.29 0.55 -2.34
C ILE A 118 -13.46 1.43 -1.41
N ALA A 119 -12.36 0.88 -0.91
CA ALA A 119 -11.34 1.60 -0.18
C ALA A 119 -10.06 1.62 -1.02
N ILE A 120 -9.53 2.79 -1.34
CA ILE A 120 -8.33 2.93 -2.17
C ILE A 120 -7.18 3.56 -1.38
N GLU A 121 -5.96 3.35 -1.84
CA GLU A 121 -4.74 3.95 -1.31
C GLU A 121 -4.74 5.47 -1.54
N SER A 122 -5.55 6.16 -0.75
CA SER A 122 -5.71 7.61 -0.72
C SER A 122 -5.92 8.05 0.71
N GLY A 123 -5.70 9.34 1.01
CA GLY A 123 -5.94 9.87 2.33
C GLY A 123 -7.39 9.65 2.78
N ILE A 124 -7.56 9.15 4.00
CA ILE A 124 -8.90 8.79 4.51
C ILE A 124 -9.79 10.03 4.64
N THR A 125 -9.25 11.13 5.13
CA THR A 125 -9.99 12.40 5.31
C THR A 125 -10.30 13.07 3.98
N GLU A 126 -9.36 13.06 3.04
CA GLU A 126 -9.56 13.56 1.68
C GLU A 126 -10.65 12.78 0.96
N GLY A 127 -10.70 11.46 1.19
CA GLY A 127 -11.72 10.56 0.64
C GLY A 127 -13.15 10.91 1.06
N TYR A 128 -13.37 11.61 2.19
CA TYR A 128 -14.72 11.98 2.62
C TYR A 128 -15.43 12.89 1.60
N GLY A 129 -14.70 13.81 0.97
CA GLY A 129 -15.25 14.68 -0.09
C GLY A 129 -15.65 13.88 -1.34
N VAL A 130 -14.87 12.86 -1.72
CA VAL A 130 -15.22 11.96 -2.81
C VAL A 130 -16.48 11.17 -2.46
N ASN A 131 -16.57 10.65 -1.23
CA ASN A 131 -17.76 9.89 -0.81
C ASN A 131 -19.03 10.76 -0.79
N GLN A 132 -18.94 12.00 -0.31
CA GLN A 132 -20.07 12.92 -0.37
C GLN A 132 -20.56 13.14 -1.80
N TYR A 133 -19.62 13.34 -2.74
CA TYR A 133 -19.96 13.47 -4.16
C TYR A 133 -20.62 12.20 -4.73
N VAL A 134 -20.06 11.04 -4.45
CA VAL A 134 -20.60 9.73 -4.85
C VAL A 134 -22.01 9.50 -4.34
N LEU A 135 -22.32 9.97 -3.13
CA LEU A 135 -23.66 9.89 -2.51
C LEU A 135 -24.65 10.97 -2.97
N GLY A 136 -24.29 11.78 -3.98
CA GLY A 136 -25.16 12.77 -4.57
C GLY A 136 -24.93 14.21 -4.10
N GLY A 137 -23.95 14.43 -3.22
CA GLY A 137 -23.55 15.76 -2.76
C GLY A 137 -23.06 16.68 -3.90
N PRO A 138 -22.95 18.00 -3.64
CA PRO A 138 -22.48 18.96 -4.64
C PRO A 138 -20.99 18.78 -4.96
N GLY A 139 -20.58 19.27 -6.12
CA GLY A 139 -19.18 19.28 -6.53
C GLY A 139 -19.00 19.10 -8.03
N ASP A 140 -17.80 19.42 -8.51
CA ASP A 140 -17.33 19.13 -9.83
C ASP A 140 -16.42 17.90 -9.79
N LEU A 141 -16.67 16.92 -10.65
CA LEU A 141 -15.96 15.63 -10.67
C LEU A 141 -14.43 15.81 -10.69
N LYS A 142 -13.93 16.69 -11.57
CA LYS A 142 -12.49 16.91 -11.72
C LYS A 142 -11.87 17.45 -10.44
N THR A 143 -12.54 18.41 -9.80
CA THR A 143 -12.09 19.02 -8.53
C THR A 143 -12.14 18.00 -7.38
N VAL A 144 -13.23 17.22 -7.28
CA VAL A 144 -13.41 16.21 -6.24
C VAL A 144 -12.33 15.13 -6.33
N VAL A 145 -12.09 14.60 -7.53
CA VAL A 145 -11.05 13.59 -7.76
C VAL A 145 -9.65 14.15 -7.49
N ALA A 146 -9.39 15.38 -7.97
CA ALA A 146 -8.07 16.01 -7.77
C ALA A 146 -7.72 16.22 -6.29
N ARG A 147 -8.73 16.47 -5.43
CA ARG A 147 -8.53 16.75 -4.00
C ARG A 147 -8.63 15.53 -3.09
N GLY A 148 -9.37 14.51 -3.51
CA GLY A 148 -9.71 13.38 -2.63
C GLY A 148 -9.09 12.05 -3.02
N VAL A 149 -8.39 11.99 -4.17
CA VAL A 149 -7.70 10.80 -4.63
C VAL A 149 -6.19 11.05 -4.64
N HIS A 150 -5.42 10.06 -4.22
CA HIS A 150 -3.95 10.14 -4.15
C HIS A 150 -3.33 10.61 -5.47
N PRO A 151 -2.26 11.44 -5.46
CA PRO A 151 -1.65 12.03 -6.66
C PRO A 151 -1.20 11.02 -7.72
N ALA A 152 -0.87 9.81 -7.33
CA ALA A 152 -0.57 8.74 -8.27
C ALA A 152 -1.77 8.41 -9.17
N PHE A 153 -3.00 8.76 -8.75
CA PHE A 153 -4.25 8.38 -9.42
C PHE A 153 -5.17 9.55 -9.78
N ASN A 154 -5.05 10.71 -9.12
CA ASN A 154 -6.04 11.80 -9.18
C ASN A 154 -6.15 12.50 -10.54
N LYS A 155 -5.14 12.37 -11.41
CA LYS A 155 -5.12 12.90 -12.78
C LYS A 155 -5.46 11.86 -13.83
N LEU A 156 -5.71 10.61 -13.42
CA LEU A 156 -5.91 9.50 -14.34
C LEU A 156 -7.41 9.35 -14.68
N PRO A 157 -7.74 9.18 -15.97
CA PRO A 157 -9.13 9.08 -16.41
C PRO A 157 -9.87 7.90 -15.78
N GLN A 158 -9.17 6.81 -15.43
CA GLN A 158 -9.75 5.66 -14.76
C GLN A 158 -10.31 5.99 -13.37
N SER A 159 -9.66 6.90 -12.62
CA SER A 159 -10.16 7.34 -11.32
C SER A 159 -11.40 8.22 -11.44
N ALA A 160 -11.42 9.13 -12.41
CA ALA A 160 -12.62 9.93 -12.70
C ALA A 160 -13.78 9.03 -13.15
N ALA A 161 -13.50 8.05 -14.01
CA ALA A 161 -14.49 7.08 -14.49
C ALA A 161 -15.09 6.24 -13.34
N LEU A 162 -14.26 5.80 -12.37
CA LEU A 162 -14.73 5.08 -11.19
C LEU A 162 -15.70 5.94 -10.36
N VAL A 163 -15.29 7.15 -10.01
CA VAL A 163 -16.09 8.06 -9.16
C VAL A 163 -17.39 8.47 -9.85
N GLN A 164 -17.34 8.73 -11.17
CA GLN A 164 -18.52 9.04 -11.96
C GLN A 164 -19.49 7.86 -12.01
N TRP A 165 -19.00 6.65 -12.31
CA TRP A 165 -19.83 5.44 -12.32
C TRP A 165 -20.48 5.18 -10.96
N MET A 166 -19.76 5.36 -9.86
CA MET A 166 -20.31 5.20 -8.51
C MET A 166 -21.46 6.19 -8.24
N ARG A 167 -21.29 7.44 -8.67
CA ARG A 167 -22.34 8.46 -8.54
C ARG A 167 -23.58 8.09 -9.37
N GLU A 168 -23.40 7.66 -10.62
CA GLU A 168 -24.48 7.22 -11.50
C GLU A 168 -25.20 5.99 -10.94
N TYR A 169 -24.45 5.00 -10.46
CA TYR A 169 -25.01 3.84 -9.77
C TYR A 169 -25.89 4.26 -8.59
N ASN A 170 -25.40 5.17 -7.76
CA ASN A 170 -26.14 5.67 -6.61
C ASN A 170 -27.33 6.55 -6.97
N ALA A 171 -27.33 7.20 -8.11
CA ALA A 171 -28.46 8.00 -8.60
C ALA A 171 -29.61 7.15 -9.14
N ASP A 172 -29.35 5.91 -9.58
CA ASP A 172 -30.39 5.02 -10.10
C ASP A 172 -31.32 4.56 -8.93
N PRO A 173 -32.63 4.84 -9.00
CA PRO A 173 -33.59 4.44 -7.97
C PRO A 173 -33.77 2.93 -7.82
N LYS A 174 -33.31 2.14 -8.78
CA LYS A 174 -33.31 0.67 -8.68
C LYS A 174 -32.32 0.15 -7.65
N HIS A 175 -31.30 0.95 -7.30
CA HIS A 175 -30.29 0.59 -6.32
C HIS A 175 -30.66 1.14 -4.95
N SER A 176 -31.38 0.34 -4.14
CA SER A 176 -31.77 0.70 -2.79
C SER A 176 -30.58 0.86 -1.84
N ARG A 177 -29.54 0.02 -1.98
CA ARG A 177 -28.31 0.11 -1.23
C ARG A 177 -27.29 0.93 -2.03
N LYS A 178 -26.83 2.02 -1.45
CA LYS A 178 -25.81 2.87 -2.06
C LYS A 178 -24.42 2.27 -1.86
N ILE A 179 -23.50 2.59 -2.79
CA ILE A 179 -22.08 2.21 -2.68
C ILE A 179 -21.26 3.41 -2.25
N GLU A 180 -20.20 3.16 -1.46
CA GLU A 180 -19.40 4.20 -0.84
C GLU A 180 -17.94 4.13 -1.26
N PHE A 181 -17.29 5.31 -1.28
CA PHE A 181 -15.86 5.48 -1.56
C PHE A 181 -15.11 5.87 -0.30
N TYR A 182 -13.94 5.26 -0.08
CA TYR A 182 -13.05 5.59 1.04
C TYR A 182 -11.59 5.66 0.59
N GLY A 183 -10.83 6.57 1.19
CA GLY A 183 -9.39 6.42 1.37
C GLY A 183 -9.10 5.64 2.63
N PHE A 184 -7.87 5.12 2.80
CA PHE A 184 -7.50 4.41 4.02
C PHE A 184 -6.10 4.72 4.55
N ILE A 185 -5.28 5.51 3.85
CA ILE A 185 -3.97 5.95 4.34
C ILE A 185 -4.08 7.27 5.11
N GLN A 186 -3.00 7.66 5.79
CA GLN A 186 -2.94 8.94 6.47
C GLN A 186 -3.04 10.10 5.46
N PRO A 187 -3.60 11.27 5.86
CA PRO A 187 -3.64 12.47 5.03
C PRO A 187 -2.24 13.03 4.76
N GLY A 188 -2.12 13.91 3.77
CA GLY A 188 -0.86 14.55 3.41
C GLY A 188 0.03 13.71 2.50
N SER A 189 -0.46 12.61 1.96
CA SER A 189 0.27 11.81 0.97
C SER A 189 0.31 12.47 -0.42
N ASP A 190 -0.48 13.51 -0.65
CA ASP A 190 -0.71 14.11 -1.96
C ASP A 190 -0.06 15.50 -2.17
N GLY A 191 0.87 15.90 -1.34
CA GLY A 191 1.66 17.12 -1.52
C GLY A 191 0.89 18.45 -1.37
N ASP A 192 -0.43 18.44 -1.55
CA ASP A 192 -1.30 19.61 -1.43
C ASP A 192 -2.16 19.56 -0.15
N SER A 193 -2.39 18.37 0.41
CA SER A 193 -3.12 18.25 1.67
C SER A 193 -2.17 18.29 2.86
N LYS A 194 -2.64 18.97 3.89
CA LYS A 194 -1.88 19.09 5.13
C LYS A 194 -2.01 17.80 5.95
N ILE A 195 -0.90 17.32 6.48
CA ILE A 195 -0.91 16.21 7.44
C ILE A 195 -1.79 16.49 8.66
N THR A 196 -2.06 17.78 8.92
CA THR A 196 -2.95 18.25 10.00
C THR A 196 -4.43 18.11 9.68
N LEU A 197 -4.80 17.75 8.44
CA LEU A 197 -6.19 17.73 7.97
C LEU A 197 -7.11 16.91 8.88
N ALA A 198 -6.68 15.74 9.30
CA ALA A 198 -7.47 14.89 10.19
C ALA A 198 -7.74 15.54 11.56
N PHE A 199 -6.75 16.24 12.12
CA PHE A 199 -6.94 16.99 13.36
C PHE A 199 -7.86 18.19 13.16
N GLU A 200 -7.71 18.91 12.04
CA GLU A 200 -8.55 20.06 11.70
C GLU A 200 -10.00 19.65 11.47
N ASP A 201 -10.27 18.52 10.80
CA ASP A 201 -11.62 17.98 10.60
C ASP A 201 -12.31 17.63 11.94
N ALA A 202 -11.59 16.96 12.83
CA ALA A 202 -12.11 16.64 14.16
C ALA A 202 -12.43 17.92 14.98
N LEU A 203 -11.56 18.94 14.89
CA LEU A 203 -11.82 20.25 15.52
C LEU A 203 -13.02 20.96 14.91
N HIS A 204 -13.18 20.90 13.60
CA HIS A 204 -14.33 21.52 12.92
C HIS A 204 -15.65 20.90 13.38
N TYR A 205 -15.69 19.58 13.54
CA TYR A 205 -16.85 18.91 14.11
C TYR A 205 -17.15 19.40 15.56
N LEU A 206 -16.10 19.47 16.40
CA LEU A 206 -16.21 19.95 17.77
C LEU A 206 -16.71 21.41 17.85
N ASP A 207 -16.40 22.26 16.85
CA ASP A 207 -16.98 23.63 16.81
C ASP A 207 -18.51 23.63 16.86
N GLY A 208 -19.13 22.64 16.22
CA GLY A 208 -20.60 22.52 16.17
C GLY A 208 -21.22 21.88 17.40
N VAL A 209 -20.50 21.02 18.13
CA VAL A 209 -21.08 20.23 19.23
C VAL A 209 -20.49 20.56 20.60
N ASP A 210 -19.23 21.06 20.66
CA ASP A 210 -18.52 21.46 21.88
C ASP A 210 -17.44 22.52 21.56
N SER A 211 -17.87 23.75 21.34
CA SER A 211 -17.00 24.87 20.97
C SER A 211 -15.95 25.20 22.03
N SER A 212 -16.21 24.88 23.30
CA SER A 212 -15.27 25.09 24.41
C SER A 212 -14.09 24.14 24.32
N ALA A 213 -14.37 22.85 24.08
CA ALA A 213 -13.34 21.83 23.85
C ALA A 213 -12.53 22.18 22.59
N ALA A 214 -13.17 22.55 21.48
CA ALA A 214 -12.49 22.95 20.25
C ALA A 214 -11.54 24.13 20.48
N THR A 215 -11.98 25.17 21.19
CA THR A 215 -11.17 26.35 21.53
C THR A 215 -9.97 25.98 22.40
N THR A 216 -10.16 25.12 23.39
CA THR A 216 -9.09 24.63 24.27
C THR A 216 -8.01 23.87 23.47
N LEU A 217 -8.41 22.94 22.62
CA LEU A 217 -7.49 22.15 21.77
C LEU A 217 -6.74 23.03 20.77
N ARG A 218 -7.42 24.02 20.13
CA ARG A 218 -6.76 25.00 19.24
C ARG A 218 -5.71 25.82 19.96
N ASN A 219 -6.02 26.32 21.14
CA ASN A 219 -5.07 27.11 21.93
C ASN A 219 -3.84 26.31 22.31
N ARG A 220 -3.99 25.02 22.61
CA ARG A 220 -2.87 24.12 22.92
C ARG A 220 -2.01 23.81 21.69
N THR A 221 -2.56 23.78 20.49
CA THR A 221 -1.88 23.33 19.28
C THR A 221 -1.48 24.44 18.30
N LYS A 222 -1.91 25.70 18.56
CA LYS A 222 -1.73 26.84 17.65
C LYS A 222 -0.28 27.13 17.24
N ALA A 223 0.69 26.83 18.13
CA ALA A 223 2.11 27.03 17.85
C ALA A 223 2.73 25.85 17.07
N ILE A 224 2.05 24.71 17.02
CA ILE A 224 2.56 23.44 16.49
C ILE A 224 2.02 23.17 15.09
N LEU A 225 0.69 23.29 14.89
CA LEU A 225 0.03 22.95 13.63
C LEU A 225 0.63 23.65 12.40
N PRO A 226 0.98 24.95 12.43
CA PRO A 226 1.59 25.61 11.28
C PRO A 226 2.97 25.05 10.88
N MET A 227 3.61 24.32 11.78
CA MET A 227 4.94 23.70 11.54
C MET A 227 4.86 22.27 11.01
N LEU A 228 3.64 21.69 10.90
CA LEU A 228 3.41 20.33 10.45
C LEU A 228 3.05 20.27 8.95
N ILE A 229 3.69 21.11 8.14
CA ILE A 229 3.54 21.07 6.69
C ILE A 229 4.54 20.03 6.18
N LEU A 230 4.07 18.83 5.85
CA LEU A 230 4.88 17.84 5.15
C LEU A 230 4.78 18.09 3.65
N ASP A 231 5.85 18.59 3.11
CA ASP A 231 6.07 18.64 1.67
C ASP A 231 6.67 17.29 1.24
N ARG A 232 5.83 16.34 0.88
CA ARG A 232 6.12 14.94 0.49
C ARG A 232 6.72 14.06 1.59
N LEU A 233 6.02 13.01 1.95
CA LEU A 233 6.35 11.99 2.95
C LEU A 233 7.79 11.40 2.88
N LEU A 234 8.42 11.38 1.70
CA LEU A 234 9.72 10.72 1.49
C LEU A 234 10.87 11.71 1.20
N HIS A 235 10.62 13.00 0.99
CA HIS A 235 11.66 13.90 0.44
C HIS A 235 11.89 15.19 1.22
N ALA A 236 11.02 15.58 2.17
CA ALA A 236 11.20 16.79 2.93
C ALA A 236 11.88 16.55 4.29
N PRO A 237 12.69 17.47 4.79
CA PRO A 237 13.11 17.48 6.18
C PRO A 237 11.82 17.57 7.02
N ASN A 238 11.59 16.57 7.85
CA ASN A 238 10.40 16.52 8.69
C ASN A 238 10.42 17.66 9.71
N GLN A 239 9.59 18.66 9.50
CA GLN A 239 9.47 19.83 10.40
C GLN A 239 9.08 19.41 11.83
N TYR A 240 8.33 18.31 11.98
CA TYR A 240 8.01 17.75 13.30
C TYR A 240 9.26 17.36 14.08
N SER A 241 10.28 16.81 13.42
CA SER A 241 11.55 16.45 14.08
C SER A 241 12.33 17.67 14.59
N GLN A 242 12.05 18.86 14.06
CA GLN A 242 12.65 20.13 14.50
C GLN A 242 11.93 20.76 15.68
N LEU A 243 10.70 20.32 16.00
CA LEU A 243 10.01 20.72 17.21
C LEU A 243 10.77 20.23 18.45
N SER A 244 10.79 21.05 19.48
CA SER A 244 11.31 20.62 20.78
C SER A 244 10.47 19.45 21.34
N GLN A 245 11.07 18.60 22.15
CA GLN A 245 10.36 17.47 22.75
C GLN A 245 9.09 17.92 23.52
N PRO A 246 9.10 19.00 24.34
CA PRO A 246 7.87 19.48 24.99
C PRO A 246 6.74 19.83 24.02
N LEU A 247 7.02 20.41 22.86
CA LEU A 247 6.00 20.71 21.86
C LEU A 247 5.44 19.44 21.21
N ARG A 248 6.27 18.46 20.93
CA ARG A 248 5.82 17.16 20.43
C ARG A 248 4.93 16.45 21.46
N ASP A 249 5.34 16.42 22.72
CA ASP A 249 4.56 15.83 23.80
C ASP A 249 3.23 16.56 24.00
N GLN A 250 3.22 17.88 23.85
CA GLN A 250 2.01 18.70 23.91
C GLN A 250 1.02 18.36 22.78
N MET A 251 1.53 18.11 21.55
CA MET A 251 0.68 17.68 20.42
C MET A 251 0.09 16.30 20.68
N THR A 252 0.92 15.33 21.07
CA THR A 252 0.48 13.98 21.42
C THR A 252 -0.59 14.00 22.51
N ALA A 253 -0.39 14.79 23.58
CA ALA A 253 -1.36 14.92 24.66
C ALA A 253 -2.67 15.59 24.19
N ALA A 254 -2.60 16.61 23.33
CA ALA A 254 -3.80 17.26 22.80
C ALA A 254 -4.64 16.30 21.94
N ILE A 255 -4.00 15.46 21.11
CA ILE A 255 -4.66 14.44 20.31
C ILE A 255 -5.30 13.36 21.21
N ALA A 256 -4.56 12.88 22.21
CA ALA A 256 -5.08 11.89 23.16
C ALA A 256 -6.31 12.40 23.92
N ASP A 257 -6.29 13.66 24.36
CA ASP A 257 -7.44 14.31 25.01
C ASP A 257 -8.61 14.46 24.04
N MET A 258 -8.37 14.83 22.79
CA MET A 258 -9.41 14.92 21.75
C MET A 258 -10.08 13.55 21.54
N ILE A 259 -9.31 12.49 21.37
CA ILE A 259 -9.84 11.11 21.24
C ILE A 259 -10.65 10.72 22.48
N SER A 260 -10.19 11.08 23.66
CA SER A 260 -10.89 10.83 24.94
C SER A 260 -12.20 11.58 25.02
N LEU A 261 -12.25 12.88 24.62
CA LEU A 261 -13.46 13.67 24.56
C LEU A 261 -14.53 13.01 23.67
N PHE A 262 -14.17 12.59 22.48
CA PHE A 262 -15.09 11.87 21.59
C PHE A 262 -15.68 10.63 22.29
N LYS A 263 -14.85 9.80 22.92
CA LYS A 263 -15.31 8.58 23.62
C LYS A 263 -16.26 8.88 24.79
N ILE A 264 -15.90 9.88 25.61
CA ILE A 264 -16.68 10.21 26.82
C ILE A 264 -18.04 10.85 26.44
N HIS A 265 -18.06 11.63 25.36
CA HIS A 265 -19.23 12.40 24.95
C HIS A 265 -19.97 11.79 23.73
N GLU A 266 -19.71 10.53 23.38
CA GLU A 266 -20.31 9.86 22.21
C GLU A 266 -21.81 10.09 22.10
N ALA A 267 -22.57 9.78 23.17
CA ALA A 267 -24.02 9.92 23.18
C ALA A 267 -24.48 11.34 22.95
N SER A 268 -23.86 12.34 23.63
CA SER A 268 -24.21 13.74 23.50
C SER A 268 -23.83 14.34 22.16
N TYR A 269 -22.65 14.00 21.63
CA TYR A 269 -22.18 14.49 20.35
C TYR A 269 -22.98 13.88 19.18
N THR A 270 -23.32 12.60 19.27
CA THR A 270 -24.22 11.94 18.30
C THR A 270 -25.60 12.57 18.30
N ALA A 271 -26.18 12.83 19.50
CA ALA A 271 -27.48 13.49 19.61
C ALA A 271 -27.48 14.95 19.10
N ALA A 272 -26.38 15.68 19.24
CA ALA A 272 -26.21 17.03 18.74
C ALA A 272 -25.95 17.12 17.21
N SER A 273 -25.64 15.99 16.55
CA SER A 273 -25.33 15.94 15.12
C SER A 273 -26.01 14.76 14.41
N SER A 274 -25.30 13.68 14.21
CA SER A 274 -25.79 12.40 13.73
C SER A 274 -24.72 11.33 13.99
N ASP A 275 -25.12 10.05 14.01
CA ASP A 275 -24.18 8.93 14.13
C ASP A 275 -23.08 9.00 13.04
N ARG A 276 -23.46 9.20 11.80
CA ARG A 276 -22.51 9.30 10.68
C ARG A 276 -21.51 10.45 10.86
N ALA A 277 -21.97 11.64 11.24
CA ALA A 277 -21.08 12.79 11.46
C ALA A 277 -20.13 12.54 12.62
N TYR A 278 -20.63 11.99 13.72
CA TYR A 278 -19.81 11.58 14.85
C TYR A 278 -18.74 10.57 14.47
N GLN A 279 -19.12 9.48 13.77
CA GLN A 279 -18.19 8.41 13.38
C GLN A 279 -17.05 8.93 12.47
N LEU A 280 -17.37 9.82 11.52
CA LEU A 280 -16.36 10.44 10.66
C LEU A 280 -15.40 11.32 11.47
N ALA A 281 -15.93 12.18 12.34
CA ALA A 281 -15.13 13.10 13.15
C ALA A 281 -14.28 12.34 14.19
N TYR A 282 -14.84 11.34 14.84
CA TYR A 282 -14.09 10.48 15.74
C TYR A 282 -12.97 9.72 15.00
N ARG A 283 -13.26 9.23 13.79
CA ARG A 283 -12.23 8.59 12.96
C ARG A 283 -11.13 9.58 12.58
N SER A 284 -11.47 10.83 12.25
CA SER A 284 -10.48 11.89 12.01
C SER A 284 -9.58 12.14 13.23
N ALA A 285 -10.14 12.15 14.45
CA ALA A 285 -9.34 12.23 15.68
C ALA A 285 -8.37 11.05 15.84
N VAL A 286 -8.83 9.81 15.56
CA VAL A 286 -7.99 8.62 15.60
C VAL A 286 -6.88 8.69 14.55
N VAL A 287 -7.20 9.13 13.33
CA VAL A 287 -6.22 9.30 12.23
C VAL A 287 -5.18 10.37 12.58
N ALA A 288 -5.57 11.46 13.27
CA ALA A 288 -4.61 12.43 13.78
C ALA A 288 -3.59 11.76 14.73
N GLY A 289 -4.03 10.80 15.56
CA GLY A 289 -3.15 9.98 16.40
C GLY A 289 -2.21 9.07 15.59
N GLN A 290 -2.71 8.48 14.51
CA GLN A 290 -1.89 7.68 13.59
C GLN A 290 -0.82 8.53 12.88
N VAL A 291 -1.17 9.78 12.53
CA VAL A 291 -0.22 10.75 11.96
C VAL A 291 0.86 11.12 12.98
N ASP A 292 0.49 11.42 14.22
CA ASP A 292 1.44 11.74 15.28
C ASP A 292 2.40 10.56 15.56
N GLU A 293 1.87 9.33 15.60
CA GLU A 293 2.69 8.13 15.74
C GLU A 293 3.67 7.96 14.56
N TYR A 294 3.21 8.17 13.34
CA TYR A 294 4.05 8.13 12.14
C TYR A 294 5.19 9.17 12.24
N LEU A 295 4.86 10.42 12.57
CA LEU A 295 5.84 11.49 12.68
C LEU A 295 6.90 11.24 13.76
N ARG A 296 6.53 10.59 14.86
CA ARG A 296 7.46 10.21 15.93
C ARG A 296 8.43 9.11 15.52
N GLN A 297 8.07 8.27 14.54
CA GLN A 297 8.96 7.24 14.01
C GLN A 297 9.93 7.77 12.95
N VAL A 298 9.71 8.97 12.42
CA VAL A 298 10.68 9.60 11.50
C VAL A 298 11.87 10.10 12.33
N PRO A 299 13.09 9.60 12.09
CA PRO A 299 14.26 10.01 12.86
C PRO A 299 14.52 11.51 12.76
N ILE A 300 14.97 12.13 13.85
CA ILE A 300 15.42 13.53 13.84
C ILE A 300 16.53 13.68 12.81
N GLY A 301 16.35 14.65 11.90
CA GLY A 301 17.27 14.85 10.78
C GLY A 301 17.17 13.77 9.69
N TRP A 302 16.05 13.06 9.64
CA TRP A 302 15.80 12.07 8.58
C TRP A 302 15.99 12.71 7.21
N THR A 303 16.79 12.05 6.41
CA THR A 303 17.00 12.34 4.99
C THR A 303 16.84 11.02 4.24
N PRO A 304 16.62 11.01 2.94
CA PRO A 304 16.66 9.79 2.15
C PRO A 304 17.93 8.95 2.39
N LYS A 305 19.00 9.56 2.90
CA LYS A 305 20.27 8.90 3.25
C LYS A 305 20.25 8.17 4.60
N ALA A 306 19.19 8.29 5.40
CA ALA A 306 19.13 7.68 6.76
C ALA A 306 19.05 6.14 6.74
N GLY A 307 18.81 5.52 5.60
CA GLY A 307 18.95 4.09 5.37
C GLY A 307 17.71 3.24 5.64
N PRO A 308 17.80 1.92 5.38
CA PRO A 308 16.67 1.00 5.38
C PRO A 308 15.94 0.87 6.72
N ALA A 309 16.62 1.04 7.85
CA ALA A 309 16.03 0.89 9.18
C ALA A 309 14.96 1.97 9.48
N SER A 310 15.17 3.20 9.01
CA SER A 310 14.17 4.27 9.18
C SER A 310 12.95 4.07 8.27
N LEU A 311 13.17 3.54 7.05
CA LEU A 311 12.08 3.15 6.17
C LEU A 311 11.20 2.08 6.82
N SER A 312 11.80 1.05 7.43
CA SER A 312 11.06 -0.01 8.11
C SER A 312 10.16 0.50 9.24
N GLY A 313 10.62 1.46 10.04
CA GLY A 313 9.81 2.03 11.13
C GLY A 313 8.57 2.78 10.62
N THR A 314 8.75 3.66 9.64
CA THR A 314 7.65 4.45 9.08
C THR A 314 6.65 3.58 8.31
N VAL A 315 7.12 2.62 7.52
CA VAL A 315 6.26 1.66 6.80
C VAL A 315 5.46 0.81 7.79
N ALA A 316 6.07 0.31 8.87
CA ALA A 316 5.35 -0.49 9.87
C ALA A 316 4.18 0.27 10.50
N VAL A 317 4.36 1.55 10.84
CA VAL A 317 3.30 2.39 11.40
C VAL A 317 2.21 2.67 10.37
N SER A 318 2.60 3.05 9.14
CA SER A 318 1.66 3.35 8.05
C SER A 318 0.76 2.16 7.71
N ASP A 319 1.35 0.99 7.49
CA ASP A 319 0.59 -0.19 7.07
C ASP A 319 -0.31 -0.74 8.18
N ARG A 320 0.13 -0.65 9.45
CA ARG A 320 -0.74 -0.98 10.57
C ARG A 320 -1.92 -0.02 10.66
N ALA A 321 -1.68 1.29 10.54
CA ALA A 321 -2.72 2.30 10.52
C ALA A 321 -3.69 2.11 9.36
N ALA A 322 -3.17 1.79 8.15
CA ALA A 322 -3.98 1.47 6.98
C ALA A 322 -4.90 0.26 7.25
N ALA A 323 -4.38 -0.81 7.85
CA ALA A 323 -5.19 -1.97 8.21
C ALA A 323 -6.30 -1.63 9.22
N ASP A 324 -6.01 -0.78 10.23
CA ASP A 324 -7.01 -0.31 11.19
C ASP A 324 -8.06 0.58 10.54
N ASN A 325 -7.67 1.39 9.54
CA ASN A 325 -8.59 2.20 8.75
C ASN A 325 -9.50 1.32 7.86
N VAL A 326 -8.94 0.32 7.19
CA VAL A 326 -9.73 -0.66 6.40
C VAL A 326 -10.72 -1.42 7.28
N GLN A 327 -10.34 -1.80 8.49
CA GLN A 327 -11.26 -2.40 9.44
C GLN A 327 -12.43 -1.49 9.77
N TRP A 328 -12.15 -0.24 10.13
CA TRP A 328 -13.20 0.74 10.44
C TRP A 328 -14.13 0.93 9.24
N ILE A 329 -13.59 1.04 8.01
CA ILE A 329 -14.40 1.14 6.78
C ILE A 329 -15.32 -0.08 6.65
N LYS A 330 -14.80 -1.30 6.88
CA LYS A 330 -15.62 -2.52 6.85
C LYS A 330 -16.74 -2.51 7.90
N GLU A 331 -16.45 -2.02 9.09
CA GLU A 331 -17.43 -1.86 10.18
C GLU A 331 -18.54 -0.86 9.81
N GLN A 332 -18.17 0.25 9.13
CA GLN A 332 -19.17 1.24 8.64
C GLN A 332 -20.15 0.63 7.61
N GLN A 333 -19.78 -0.43 6.93
CA GLN A 333 -20.65 -1.11 5.98
C GLN A 333 -21.66 -2.05 6.63
N GLY A 334 -21.61 -2.20 7.95
CA GLY A 334 -22.45 -3.10 8.72
C GLY A 334 -22.12 -4.59 8.53
N HIS A 335 -22.96 -5.45 9.12
CA HIS A 335 -22.72 -6.89 9.16
C HIS A 335 -22.56 -7.50 7.75
N ASP A 336 -23.48 -7.19 6.85
CA ASP A 336 -23.54 -7.78 5.49
C ASP A 336 -22.74 -6.99 4.45
N GLY A 337 -22.07 -5.90 4.87
CA GLY A 337 -21.26 -5.09 3.98
C GLY A 337 -20.01 -5.81 3.52
N LYS A 338 -19.67 -5.63 2.24
CA LYS A 338 -18.47 -6.18 1.62
C LYS A 338 -17.67 -5.08 0.96
N ILE A 339 -16.35 -5.14 1.05
CA ILE A 339 -15.48 -4.07 0.55
C ILE A 339 -14.40 -4.61 -0.39
N LEU A 340 -14.10 -3.81 -1.43
CA LEU A 340 -12.87 -3.94 -2.22
C LEU A 340 -11.81 -3.00 -1.65
N VAL A 341 -10.63 -3.51 -1.35
CA VAL A 341 -9.45 -2.74 -0.97
C VAL A 341 -8.49 -2.70 -2.15
N PHE A 342 -8.06 -1.50 -2.57
CA PHE A 342 -7.14 -1.31 -3.68
C PHE A 342 -5.91 -0.51 -3.26
N ALA A 343 -4.73 -1.07 -3.50
CA ALA A 343 -3.43 -0.48 -3.19
C ALA A 343 -2.33 -1.00 -4.13
N HIS A 344 -1.09 -0.55 -3.91
CA HIS A 344 0.08 -1.27 -4.44
C HIS A 344 0.10 -2.71 -3.88
N ARG A 345 0.55 -3.68 -4.68
CA ARG A 345 0.50 -5.11 -4.32
C ARG A 345 1.24 -5.43 -3.03
N ASP A 346 2.32 -4.70 -2.72
CA ASP A 346 3.11 -4.94 -1.51
C ASP A 346 2.29 -4.65 -0.24
N HIS A 347 1.45 -3.60 -0.25
CA HIS A 347 0.58 -3.28 0.87
C HIS A 347 -0.46 -4.35 1.15
N ILE A 348 -0.95 -5.05 0.10
CA ILE A 348 -1.98 -6.09 0.27
C ILE A 348 -1.39 -7.50 0.43
N ALA A 349 -0.08 -7.68 0.25
CA ALA A 349 0.59 -8.96 0.40
C ALA A 349 0.43 -9.50 1.83
N THR A 350 0.01 -10.78 1.95
CA THR A 350 -0.17 -11.42 3.25
C THR A 350 1.10 -12.13 3.76
N ALA A 351 2.16 -12.14 2.96
CA ALA A 351 3.49 -12.63 3.31
C ALA A 351 4.49 -11.49 3.43
N LEU A 352 5.59 -11.75 4.15
CA LEU A 352 6.68 -10.78 4.25
C LEU A 352 7.37 -10.60 2.90
N THR A 353 7.62 -9.36 2.54
CA THR A 353 8.28 -8.94 1.30
C THR A 353 9.72 -8.54 1.58
N THR A 354 10.63 -8.92 0.70
CA THR A 354 12.02 -8.44 0.69
C THR A 354 12.23 -7.60 -0.56
N ILE A 355 12.73 -6.39 -0.39
CA ILE A 355 13.03 -5.49 -1.52
C ILE A 355 14.55 -5.34 -1.72
N ARG A 356 14.94 -5.02 -2.94
CA ARG A 356 16.28 -4.54 -3.28
C ARG A 356 16.20 -3.06 -3.60
N ILE A 357 17.08 -2.25 -3.00
CA ILE A 357 17.18 -0.82 -3.28
C ILE A 357 18.33 -0.61 -4.27
N PRO A 358 18.05 -0.32 -5.55
CA PRO A 358 19.09 -0.07 -6.55
C PRO A 358 19.76 1.30 -6.34
N GLU A 359 20.94 1.50 -6.93
CA GLU A 359 21.69 2.78 -6.84
C GLU A 359 20.89 3.97 -7.36
N ASN A 360 20.13 3.78 -8.43
CA ASN A 360 19.33 4.83 -9.08
C ASN A 360 17.82 4.64 -8.83
N ASN A 361 17.42 4.50 -7.55
CA ASN A 361 16.01 4.39 -7.20
C ASN A 361 15.31 5.76 -7.17
N ALA A 362 14.02 5.78 -7.47
CA ALA A 362 13.20 6.99 -7.55
C ALA A 362 13.05 7.72 -6.20
N TYR A 363 13.32 7.03 -5.08
CA TYR A 363 13.15 7.55 -3.72
C TYR A 363 14.41 8.18 -3.14
N GLY A 364 15.56 8.11 -3.85
CA GLY A 364 16.85 8.58 -3.33
C GLY A 364 17.34 7.85 -2.10
N LEU A 365 16.86 6.61 -1.86
CA LEU A 365 17.28 5.76 -0.75
C LEU A 365 18.72 5.26 -0.98
N PRO A 366 19.50 5.03 0.08
CA PRO A 366 20.80 4.36 -0.04
C PRO A 366 20.63 2.98 -0.66
N PRO A 367 21.50 2.58 -1.60
CA PRO A 367 21.47 1.25 -2.18
C PRO A 367 21.58 0.17 -1.11
N ALA A 368 20.75 -0.86 -1.21
CA ALA A 368 20.82 -2.02 -0.33
C ALA A 368 20.46 -3.31 -1.10
N PRO A 369 21.25 -4.38 -0.95
CA PRO A 369 21.06 -5.60 -1.72
C PRO A 369 19.80 -6.37 -1.29
N MET A 370 19.38 -6.22 -0.03
CA MET A 370 18.23 -6.90 0.54
C MET A 370 17.73 -6.16 1.78
N VAL A 371 16.46 -5.82 1.80
CA VAL A 371 15.76 -5.20 2.93
C VAL A 371 14.47 -5.97 3.18
N LEU A 372 14.37 -6.63 4.32
CA LEU A 372 13.12 -7.24 4.74
C LEU A 372 12.18 -6.14 5.22
N LEU A 373 11.03 -6.01 4.57
CA LEU A 373 9.99 -5.09 5.00
C LEU A 373 9.27 -5.62 6.24
N PRO A 374 8.75 -4.74 7.10
CA PRO A 374 7.87 -5.13 8.20
C PRO A 374 6.58 -5.77 7.65
N PRO A 375 5.76 -6.38 8.54
CA PRO A 375 4.43 -6.81 8.14
C PRO A 375 3.63 -5.67 7.51
N MET A 376 3.18 -5.86 6.26
CA MET A 376 2.38 -4.91 5.51
C MET A 376 0.90 -5.03 5.87
N MET A 377 0.06 -4.11 5.41
CA MET A 377 -1.39 -4.07 5.66
C MET A 377 -2.06 -5.43 5.44
N GLY A 378 -1.75 -6.13 4.34
CA GLY A 378 -2.30 -7.43 4.02
C GLY A 378 -2.09 -8.48 5.11
N THR A 379 -0.92 -8.48 5.79
CA THR A 379 -0.64 -9.37 6.91
C THR A 379 -1.60 -9.13 8.09
N TYR A 380 -1.93 -7.88 8.40
CA TYR A 380 -2.89 -7.54 9.47
C TYR A 380 -4.31 -7.89 9.06
N LEU A 381 -4.69 -7.63 7.81
CA LEU A 381 -6.01 -7.99 7.26
C LEU A 381 -6.21 -9.52 7.27
N GLN A 382 -5.19 -10.29 6.88
CA GLN A 382 -5.24 -11.76 6.92
C GLN A 382 -5.47 -12.30 8.34
N ARG A 383 -4.78 -11.73 9.34
CA ARG A 383 -4.98 -12.12 10.74
C ARG A 383 -6.39 -11.82 11.24
N ARG A 384 -7.00 -10.74 10.74
CA ARG A 384 -8.32 -10.28 11.18
C ARG A 384 -9.46 -10.98 10.49
N TYR A 385 -9.37 -11.17 9.17
CA TYR A 385 -10.46 -11.66 8.36
C TYR A 385 -10.32 -13.15 7.98
N GLY A 386 -9.12 -13.71 8.05
CA GLY A 386 -8.89 -15.12 7.72
C GLY A 386 -9.48 -15.49 6.36
N VAL A 387 -10.37 -16.47 6.34
CA VAL A 387 -11.07 -16.96 5.15
C VAL A 387 -12.07 -15.96 4.54
N GLN A 388 -12.37 -14.87 5.24
CA GLN A 388 -13.21 -13.78 4.74
C GLN A 388 -12.42 -12.76 3.90
N LEU A 389 -11.09 -12.91 3.80
CA LEU A 389 -10.22 -12.12 2.92
C LEU A 389 -9.84 -12.96 1.70
N VAL A 390 -9.94 -12.36 0.51
CA VAL A 390 -9.36 -12.88 -0.72
C VAL A 390 -8.41 -11.83 -1.29
N THR A 391 -7.17 -12.24 -1.56
CA THR A 391 -6.10 -11.35 -2.06
C THR A 391 -5.81 -11.62 -3.54
N ILE A 392 -5.77 -10.56 -4.34
CA ILE A 392 -5.52 -10.59 -5.78
C ILE A 392 -4.28 -9.74 -6.07
N GLY A 393 -3.18 -10.36 -6.46
CA GLY A 393 -1.94 -9.65 -6.83
C GLY A 393 -1.82 -9.46 -8.34
N ASN A 394 -1.53 -8.24 -8.81
CA ASN A 394 -1.22 -8.01 -10.21
C ASN A 394 0.28 -8.22 -10.48
N LEU A 395 0.57 -9.09 -11.42
CA LEU A 395 1.90 -9.33 -11.99
C LEU A 395 1.93 -8.83 -13.44
N LEU A 396 3.04 -8.23 -13.86
CA LEU A 396 3.16 -7.66 -15.21
C LEU A 396 4.53 -7.97 -15.82
N ALA A 397 4.57 -8.28 -17.12
CA ALA A 397 5.81 -8.65 -17.78
C ALA A 397 6.52 -7.48 -18.47
N GLN A 398 5.79 -6.47 -18.87
CA GLN A 398 6.34 -5.29 -19.52
C GLN A 398 5.57 -4.05 -19.13
N ASP A 399 6.30 -3.00 -18.77
CA ASP A 399 5.75 -1.68 -18.45
C ASP A 399 6.18 -0.65 -19.48
N THR A 400 5.20 0.04 -20.05
CA THR A 400 5.40 1.21 -20.93
C THR A 400 4.70 2.46 -20.37
N SER A 401 4.22 2.42 -19.12
CA SER A 401 3.45 3.51 -18.52
C SER A 401 4.25 4.80 -18.33
N ASN A 402 5.57 4.71 -18.24
CA ASN A 402 6.44 5.89 -18.18
C ASN A 402 6.90 6.31 -19.59
N CYS A 403 6.29 7.36 -20.12
CA CYS A 403 6.58 7.90 -21.46
C CYS A 403 8.03 8.37 -21.65
N LYS A 404 8.77 8.64 -20.57
CA LYS A 404 10.14 9.18 -20.63
C LYS A 404 11.21 8.10 -20.50
N GLN A 405 10.87 6.91 -20.08
CA GLN A 405 11.82 5.83 -19.84
C GLN A 405 11.39 4.56 -20.59
N LYS A 406 12.26 4.08 -21.47
CA LYS A 406 12.10 2.74 -22.03
C LYS A 406 12.40 1.75 -20.91
N ARG A 407 11.36 1.16 -20.32
CA ARG A 407 11.55 0.13 -19.29
C ARG A 407 11.90 -1.20 -19.92
N LEU A 408 12.79 -1.90 -19.23
CA LEU A 408 13.19 -3.24 -19.62
C LEU A 408 12.04 -4.22 -19.36
N PRO A 409 11.93 -5.29 -20.12
CA PRO A 409 11.02 -6.38 -19.78
C PRO A 409 11.37 -6.98 -18.41
N ALA A 410 10.43 -7.70 -17.83
CA ALA A 410 10.64 -8.41 -16.57
C ALA A 410 11.96 -9.23 -16.60
N PRO A 411 12.73 -9.25 -15.50
CA PRO A 411 13.96 -10.02 -15.41
C PRO A 411 13.73 -11.48 -15.79
N SER A 412 14.66 -12.07 -16.53
CA SER A 412 14.49 -13.42 -17.08
C SER A 412 14.21 -14.52 -16.04
N ARG A 413 14.48 -14.25 -14.77
CA ARG A 413 14.25 -15.17 -13.64
C ARG A 413 12.98 -14.86 -12.86
N SER A 414 12.30 -13.76 -13.15
CA SER A 414 11.06 -13.40 -12.44
C SER A 414 9.91 -14.32 -12.85
N LEU A 415 8.93 -14.42 -11.96
CA LEU A 415 7.71 -15.17 -12.22
C LEU A 415 6.93 -14.58 -13.40
N GLU A 416 6.95 -13.25 -13.54
CA GLU A 416 6.31 -12.55 -14.66
C GLU A 416 6.93 -12.90 -16.01
N ALA A 417 8.26 -13.06 -16.06
CA ALA A 417 8.92 -13.51 -17.27
C ALA A 417 8.52 -14.94 -17.65
N LEU A 418 8.31 -15.81 -16.66
CA LEU A 418 7.80 -17.16 -16.87
C LEU A 418 6.36 -17.13 -17.38
N LEU A 419 5.46 -16.40 -16.73
CA LEU A 419 4.07 -16.24 -17.13
C LEU A 419 3.91 -15.60 -18.52
N SER A 420 4.85 -14.73 -18.92
CA SER A 420 4.83 -14.08 -20.25
C SER A 420 4.99 -15.04 -21.42
N THR A 421 5.45 -16.28 -21.15
CA THR A 421 5.58 -17.34 -22.17
C THR A 421 4.26 -18.03 -22.50
N LEU A 422 3.20 -17.80 -21.71
CA LEU A 422 1.83 -18.25 -22.02
C LEU A 422 1.26 -17.40 -23.15
N ASP A 423 0.43 -17.94 -24.03
CA ASP A 423 -0.12 -17.22 -25.19
C ASP A 423 -1.16 -16.16 -24.78
N THR A 424 -1.78 -16.30 -23.61
CA THR A 424 -2.82 -15.40 -23.11
C THR A 424 -2.19 -14.14 -22.52
N PRO A 425 -2.51 -12.93 -23.05
CA PRO A 425 -1.85 -11.70 -22.61
C PRO A 425 -2.41 -11.11 -21.31
N PHE A 426 -3.65 -11.45 -20.94
CA PHE A 426 -4.31 -10.98 -19.72
C PHE A 426 -5.21 -12.08 -19.17
N PHE A 427 -4.98 -12.49 -17.91
CA PHE A 427 -5.72 -13.60 -17.31
C PHE A 427 -5.72 -13.56 -15.77
N LEU A 428 -6.66 -14.32 -15.20
CA LEU A 428 -6.70 -14.68 -13.79
C LEU A 428 -6.14 -16.09 -13.61
N LEU A 429 -5.45 -16.33 -12.50
CA LEU A 429 -4.97 -17.65 -12.08
C LEU A 429 -5.21 -17.82 -10.58
N ASP A 430 -6.07 -18.77 -10.19
CA ASP A 430 -6.32 -19.11 -8.78
C ASP A 430 -5.18 -20.01 -8.26
N LEU A 431 -4.30 -19.46 -7.45
CA LEU A 431 -3.12 -20.19 -6.94
C LEU A 431 -3.47 -21.32 -5.97
N ARG A 432 -4.67 -21.29 -5.40
CA ARG A 432 -5.14 -22.31 -4.43
C ARG A 432 -5.53 -23.63 -5.11
N THR A 433 -5.72 -23.62 -6.45
CA THR A 433 -5.96 -24.83 -7.24
C THR A 433 -4.69 -25.54 -7.66
N ALA A 434 -3.52 -24.96 -7.36
CA ALA A 434 -2.24 -25.50 -7.76
C ALA A 434 -2.01 -26.92 -7.20
N PRO A 435 -1.55 -27.90 -8.02
CA PRO A 435 -1.12 -29.21 -7.54
C PRO A 435 -0.07 -29.10 -6.44
N ARG A 436 -0.04 -30.06 -5.52
CA ARG A 436 0.79 -30.02 -4.30
C ARG A 436 2.26 -29.62 -4.56
N GLY A 437 2.88 -30.14 -5.63
CA GLY A 437 4.26 -29.82 -5.98
C GLY A 437 4.43 -28.35 -6.35
N ILE A 438 3.51 -27.82 -7.16
CA ILE A 438 3.49 -26.42 -7.60
C ILE A 438 3.09 -25.49 -6.44
N ALA A 439 2.12 -25.87 -5.63
CA ALA A 439 1.75 -25.13 -4.43
C ALA A 439 2.94 -24.97 -3.47
N SER A 440 3.73 -26.04 -3.28
CA SER A 440 4.96 -25.99 -2.50
C SER A 440 6.00 -25.07 -3.12
N TRP A 441 6.19 -25.12 -4.44
CA TRP A 441 7.12 -24.25 -5.16
C TRP A 441 6.72 -22.77 -5.04
N LEU A 442 5.44 -22.41 -5.21
CA LEU A 442 4.93 -21.06 -5.05
C LEU A 442 5.09 -20.51 -3.61
N GLN A 443 5.25 -21.38 -2.62
CA GLN A 443 5.52 -20.99 -1.23
C GLN A 443 6.99 -20.66 -0.94
N HIS A 444 7.90 -20.84 -1.91
CA HIS A 444 9.27 -20.35 -1.83
C HIS A 444 9.37 -18.91 -2.36
N PRO A 445 10.43 -18.17 -2.02
CA PRO A 445 10.65 -16.82 -2.54
C PRO A 445 10.85 -16.81 -4.06
N HIS A 446 10.09 -15.96 -4.75
CA HIS A 446 10.23 -15.68 -6.18
C HIS A 446 10.62 -14.22 -6.38
N GLU A 447 11.58 -13.98 -7.26
CA GLU A 447 11.85 -12.63 -7.75
C GLU A 447 10.66 -12.16 -8.57
N LEU A 448 10.15 -10.98 -8.24
CA LEU A 448 9.08 -10.32 -8.96
C LEU A 448 9.60 -9.07 -9.67
N TYR A 449 8.92 -8.68 -10.72
CA TYR A 449 9.18 -7.45 -11.42
C TYR A 449 8.57 -6.27 -10.64
N GLY A 450 9.31 -5.82 -9.63
CA GLY A 450 9.02 -4.58 -8.91
C GLY A 450 9.51 -3.40 -9.72
N ILE A 451 8.60 -2.55 -10.16
CA ILE A 451 8.93 -1.42 -11.04
C ILE A 451 9.57 -0.30 -10.25
N GLU A 452 9.14 -0.09 -9.04
CA GLU A 452 9.69 0.91 -8.15
C GLU A 452 10.92 0.38 -7.41
N LEU A 453 10.78 -0.76 -6.76
CA LEU A 453 11.87 -1.49 -6.11
C LEU A 453 11.70 -2.99 -6.40
N PRO A 454 12.69 -3.66 -7.01
CA PRO A 454 12.62 -5.11 -7.22
C PRO A 454 12.36 -5.84 -5.91
N ASP A 455 11.38 -6.71 -5.89
CA ASP A 455 10.95 -7.44 -4.71
C ASP A 455 11.10 -8.95 -4.84
N THR A 456 11.12 -9.62 -3.70
CA THR A 456 11.12 -11.07 -3.59
C THR A 456 10.05 -11.48 -2.59
N LEU A 457 9.17 -12.38 -3.02
CA LEU A 457 7.95 -12.70 -2.30
C LEU A 457 7.57 -14.17 -2.44
N ASN A 458 7.00 -14.76 -1.41
CA ASN A 458 6.36 -16.07 -1.46
C ASN A 458 4.96 -15.91 -2.04
N VAL A 459 4.84 -15.97 -3.36
CA VAL A 459 3.62 -15.61 -4.10
C VAL A 459 2.40 -16.42 -3.66
N GLY A 460 2.57 -17.74 -3.45
CA GLY A 460 1.49 -18.62 -2.99
C GLY A 460 1.09 -18.43 -1.52
N LYS A 461 1.83 -17.61 -0.75
CA LYS A 461 1.43 -17.17 0.60
C LYS A 461 0.87 -15.77 0.59
N ALA A 462 1.31 -14.95 -0.37
CA ALA A 462 0.95 -13.55 -0.44
C ALA A 462 -0.39 -13.30 -1.10
N PHE A 463 -0.76 -14.14 -2.08
CA PHE A 463 -1.95 -13.94 -2.88
C PHE A 463 -2.72 -15.25 -3.05
N ASP A 464 -4.05 -15.16 -3.06
CA ASP A 464 -4.95 -16.26 -3.46
C ASP A 464 -5.04 -16.37 -4.99
N ILE A 465 -5.03 -15.22 -5.66
CA ILE A 465 -5.21 -15.07 -7.10
C ILE A 465 -4.12 -14.18 -7.66
N VAL A 466 -3.62 -14.51 -8.83
CA VAL A 466 -2.79 -13.63 -9.66
C VAL A 466 -3.62 -13.13 -10.83
N VAL A 467 -3.56 -11.83 -11.08
CA VAL A 467 -3.95 -11.19 -12.34
C VAL A 467 -2.67 -10.89 -13.11
N PHE A 468 -2.50 -11.49 -14.25
CA PHE A 468 -1.32 -11.26 -15.09
C PHE A 468 -1.63 -10.31 -16.24
N SER A 469 -0.73 -9.34 -16.44
CA SER A 469 -0.75 -8.40 -17.57
C SER A 469 0.57 -8.52 -18.34
N ARG A 470 0.51 -8.97 -19.61
CA ARG A 470 1.74 -9.05 -20.42
C ARG A 470 2.34 -7.68 -20.68
N LEU A 471 1.49 -6.69 -20.93
CA LEU A 471 1.87 -5.32 -21.20
C LEU A 471 1.00 -4.37 -20.36
N VAL A 472 1.64 -3.39 -19.74
CA VAL A 472 0.96 -2.27 -19.10
C VAL A 472 1.30 -0.99 -19.86
N THR A 473 0.25 -0.27 -20.27
CA THR A 473 0.34 0.98 -21.04
C THR A 473 0.12 2.21 -20.16
N PRO A 474 0.50 3.42 -20.61
CA PRO A 474 0.22 4.63 -19.87
C PRO A 474 -1.28 4.85 -19.69
N ALA A 475 -1.71 5.17 -18.46
CA ALA A 475 -3.09 5.55 -18.17
C ALA A 475 -3.49 6.89 -18.85
N VAL A 476 -2.50 7.74 -19.14
CA VAL A 476 -2.63 8.93 -19.96
C VAL A 476 -1.70 8.78 -21.16
N PRO A 477 -2.19 8.97 -22.40
CA PRO A 477 -1.35 8.83 -23.59
C PRO A 477 -0.10 9.71 -23.52
N CYS A 478 1.02 9.19 -23.99
CA CYS A 478 2.25 9.94 -24.10
C CYS A 478 2.09 11.09 -25.11
N SER A 479 2.37 12.32 -24.68
CA SER A 479 2.36 13.53 -25.51
C SER A 479 3.68 13.70 -26.26
#